data_c44e4abe86991d9c5f896033e3c15f06
#
_entry.id   c44e4abe86991d9c5f896033e3c15f06
#
_cell.length_a   1.000
_cell.length_b   1.000
_cell.length_c   1.000
_cell.angle_alpha   90.00
_cell.angle_beta   90.00
_cell.angle_gamma   90.00
#
_symmetry.space_group_name_H-M   'P 1'
#
loop_
_entity.id
_entity.type
_entity.pdbx_description
1 polymer ?
#
loop_
_entity_poly.entity_id
_entity_poly.type
_entity_poly.pdbx_seq_one_letter_code
_entity_poly.pdbx_strand_id
1 'polypeptide(L)'
;MLGLVSKYSHFTDVRNLYTAWARSQQPGKAERANNLFRSMIQAYEGGNTSLRPNVVAVNAVMNACAYTSGDVMAQNRAMEIAHKRFRDLETSNYGSPDQVTYGTFLKVCANQMPDCSTRQQIIEVVFKKCVRDGQVGNLVLQQLKAMGPAGLFRRLVGREIEDDVRMEDLPSDWWCNVVEGKWRRRRQY
;
A
#
# COMPACT_ATOMS: atom_id res chain seq x y z
N MET A 1 18.75 18.46 -4.04
CA MET A 1 17.81 17.52 -3.38
C MET A 1 18.41 16.75 -2.19
N LEU A 2 19.70 16.57 -2.10
CA LEU A 2 20.39 15.96 -0.92
C LEU A 2 20.16 16.71 0.40
N GLY A 3 19.77 17.99 0.35
CA GLY A 3 19.56 18.81 1.54
C GLY A 3 18.31 18.54 2.38
N LEU A 4 17.30 17.83 1.84
CA LEU A 4 16.06 17.54 2.56
C LEU A 4 16.22 16.34 3.52
N VAL A 5 16.93 15.30 3.11
CA VAL A 5 17.14 14.10 3.95
C VAL A 5 18.14 14.38 5.07
N SER A 6 19.10 15.29 4.86
CA SER A 6 20.04 15.73 5.89
C SER A 6 19.39 16.49 7.05
N LYS A 7 18.19 17.07 6.86
CA LYS A 7 17.42 17.75 7.91
C LYS A 7 16.61 16.82 8.79
N TYR A 8 16.38 15.58 8.36
CA TYR A 8 15.56 14.61 9.10
C TYR A 8 16.46 13.51 9.66
N SER A 9 16.86 13.66 10.92
CA SER A 9 17.80 12.76 11.60
C SER A 9 17.16 11.46 12.08
N HIS A 10 15.82 11.35 12.08
CA HIS A 10 15.10 10.18 12.61
C HIS A 10 14.00 9.68 11.68
N PHE A 11 13.81 8.34 11.68
CA PHE A 11 12.76 7.64 10.94
C PHE A 11 11.33 8.18 11.21
N THR A 12 11.08 8.69 12.43
CA THR A 12 9.79 9.28 12.80
C THR A 12 9.48 10.53 11.97
N ASP A 13 10.48 11.33 11.65
CA ASP A 13 10.33 12.55 10.85
C ASP A 13 10.01 12.20 9.39
N VAL A 14 10.67 11.17 8.86
CA VAL A 14 10.42 10.66 7.51
C VAL A 14 9.00 10.09 7.40
N ARG A 15 8.52 9.35 8.40
CA ARG A 15 7.14 8.82 8.45
C ARG A 15 6.09 9.93 8.49
N ASN A 16 6.32 10.97 9.29
CA ASN A 16 5.42 12.12 9.37
C ASN A 16 5.37 12.89 8.05
N LEU A 17 6.51 13.00 7.37
CA LEU A 17 6.60 13.62 6.05
C LEU A 17 5.81 12.82 5.01
N TYR A 18 5.91 11.48 4.99
CA TYR A 18 5.09 10.64 4.11
C TYR A 18 3.59 10.78 4.38
N THR A 19 3.19 10.86 5.65
CA THR A 19 1.79 11.07 6.02
C THR A 19 1.27 12.43 5.54
N ALA A 20 2.09 13.48 5.67
CA ALA A 20 1.77 14.79 5.17
C ALA A 20 1.64 14.83 3.64
N TRP A 21 2.54 14.16 2.92
CA TRP A 21 2.46 14.04 1.46
C TRP A 21 1.22 13.27 0.98
N ALA A 22 0.88 12.17 1.62
CA ALA A 22 -0.32 11.40 1.28
C ALA A 22 -1.61 12.22 1.43
N ARG A 23 -1.64 13.17 2.38
CA ARG A 23 -2.77 14.08 2.61
C ARG A 23 -2.71 15.34 1.75
N SER A 24 -1.59 15.65 1.14
CA SER A 24 -1.41 16.82 0.29
C SER A 24 -2.28 16.71 -0.97
N GLN A 25 -2.88 17.82 -1.38
CA GLN A 25 -3.59 17.95 -2.67
C GLN A 25 -2.65 18.37 -3.82
N GLN A 26 -1.34 18.46 -3.57
CA GLN A 26 -0.39 18.93 -4.56
C GLN A 26 -0.16 17.89 -5.68
N PRO A 27 -0.04 18.35 -6.94
CA PRO A 27 0.28 17.48 -8.07
C PRO A 27 1.68 16.83 -7.89
N GLY A 28 1.88 15.66 -8.50
CA GLY A 28 3.18 14.96 -8.45
C GLY A 28 3.55 14.36 -7.09
N LYS A 29 2.57 14.10 -6.21
CA LYS A 29 2.86 13.55 -4.89
C LYS A 29 3.44 12.13 -4.92
N ALA A 30 3.06 11.31 -5.90
CA ALA A 30 3.63 9.97 -6.07
C ALA A 30 5.14 10.03 -6.35
N GLU A 31 5.55 10.88 -7.29
CA GLU A 31 6.95 11.07 -7.65
C GLU A 31 7.76 11.65 -6.50
N ARG A 32 7.21 12.63 -5.79
CA ARG A 32 7.88 13.25 -4.63
C ARG A 32 8.09 12.24 -3.50
N ALA A 33 7.06 11.46 -3.17
CA ALA A 33 7.17 10.40 -2.17
C ALA A 33 8.19 9.33 -2.60
N ASN A 34 8.18 8.95 -3.89
CA ASN A 34 9.12 8.00 -4.44
C ASN A 34 10.57 8.53 -4.43
N ASN A 35 10.79 9.80 -4.77
CA ASN A 35 12.11 10.42 -4.72
C ASN A 35 12.65 10.50 -3.29
N LEU A 36 11.80 10.81 -2.32
CA LEU A 36 12.18 10.77 -0.90
C LEU A 36 12.59 9.35 -0.47
N PHE A 37 11.83 8.34 -0.88
CA PHE A 37 12.17 6.95 -0.59
C PHE A 37 13.51 6.54 -1.23
N ARG A 38 13.79 6.96 -2.45
CA ARG A 38 15.08 6.74 -3.11
C ARG A 38 16.23 7.43 -2.35
N SER A 39 16.02 8.66 -1.87
CA SER A 39 17.02 9.36 -1.06
C SER A 39 17.25 8.67 0.29
N MET A 40 16.20 8.07 0.88
CA MET A 40 16.32 7.24 2.08
C MET A 40 17.19 5.99 1.83
N ILE A 41 16.98 5.29 0.71
CA ILE A 41 17.83 4.15 0.29
C ILE A 41 19.28 4.60 0.15
N GLN A 42 19.55 5.68 -0.60
CA GLN A 42 20.89 6.19 -0.82
C GLN A 42 21.60 6.57 0.48
N ALA A 43 20.88 7.19 1.42
CA ALA A 43 21.44 7.54 2.73
C ALA A 43 21.75 6.29 3.56
N TYR A 44 20.90 5.27 3.52
CA TYR A 44 21.15 3.99 4.20
C TYR A 44 22.38 3.27 3.61
N GLU A 45 22.48 3.18 2.29
CA GLU A 45 23.61 2.59 1.58
C GLU A 45 24.90 3.40 1.82
N GLY A 46 24.79 4.70 2.02
CA GLY A 46 25.87 5.59 2.43
C GLY A 46 26.28 5.49 3.91
N GLY A 47 25.71 4.55 4.67
CA GLY A 47 26.10 4.25 6.06
C GLY A 47 25.17 4.84 7.13
N ASN A 48 24.13 5.57 6.78
CA ASN A 48 23.15 6.05 7.78
C ASN A 48 22.13 4.95 8.13
N THR A 49 22.49 4.10 9.08
CA THR A 49 21.67 2.95 9.50
C THR A 49 20.33 3.33 10.11
N SER A 50 20.17 4.57 10.62
CA SER A 50 18.90 5.05 11.17
C SER A 50 17.81 5.25 10.10
N LEU A 51 18.20 5.32 8.82
CA LEU A 51 17.31 5.48 7.67
C LEU A 51 17.07 4.17 6.91
N ARG A 52 17.18 3.02 7.58
CA ARG A 52 16.91 1.72 6.96
C ARG A 52 15.50 1.69 6.34
N PRO A 53 15.36 1.42 5.03
CA PRO A 53 14.07 1.25 4.40
C PRO A 53 13.29 0.09 5.02
N ASN A 54 11.96 0.21 5.07
CA ASN A 54 11.08 -0.81 5.64
C ASN A 54 9.69 -0.79 5.00
N VAL A 55 8.85 -1.77 5.36
CA VAL A 55 7.49 -1.92 4.84
C VAL A 55 6.63 -0.66 5.06
N VAL A 56 6.82 0.04 6.19
CA VAL A 56 6.03 1.25 6.49
C VAL A 56 6.35 2.38 5.50
N ALA A 57 7.64 2.57 5.17
CA ALA A 57 8.05 3.57 4.19
C ALA A 57 7.54 3.23 2.78
N VAL A 58 7.58 1.95 2.39
CA VAL A 58 7.01 1.50 1.11
C VAL A 58 5.50 1.71 1.06
N ASN A 59 4.77 1.32 2.11
CA ASN A 59 3.32 1.52 2.21
C ASN A 59 2.95 3.00 2.12
N ALA A 60 3.77 3.89 2.68
CA ALA A 60 3.54 5.34 2.61
C ALA A 60 3.72 5.88 1.18
N VAL A 61 4.72 5.41 0.42
CA VAL A 61 4.86 5.76 -1.02
C VAL A 61 3.66 5.27 -1.81
N MET A 62 3.25 4.01 -1.62
CA MET A 62 2.09 3.45 -2.32
C MET A 62 0.79 4.20 -1.96
N ASN A 63 0.64 4.62 -0.70
CA ASN A 63 -0.50 5.44 -0.30
C ASN A 63 -0.50 6.81 -1.00
N ALA A 64 0.65 7.45 -1.20
CA ALA A 64 0.75 8.65 -2.02
C ALA A 64 0.35 8.39 -3.49
N CYS A 65 0.72 7.24 -4.05
CA CYS A 65 0.27 6.81 -5.38
C CYS A 65 -1.25 6.63 -5.44
N ALA A 66 -1.85 5.98 -4.43
CA ALA A 66 -3.30 5.75 -4.37
C ALA A 66 -4.13 7.05 -4.40
N TYR A 67 -3.60 8.13 -3.86
CA TYR A 67 -4.27 9.43 -3.82
C TYR A 67 -3.72 10.44 -4.82
N THR A 68 -2.90 10.01 -5.78
CA THR A 68 -2.45 10.89 -6.87
C THR A 68 -3.63 11.23 -7.75
N SER A 69 -3.80 12.52 -8.01
CA SER A 69 -4.77 13.09 -8.95
C SER A 69 -4.02 13.72 -10.11
N GLY A 70 -4.65 13.77 -11.26
CA GLY A 70 -4.09 14.36 -12.47
C GLY A 70 -4.61 13.68 -13.72
N ASP A 71 -3.90 13.89 -14.81
CA ASP A 71 -4.19 13.27 -16.10
C ASP A 71 -3.81 11.78 -16.15
N VAL A 72 -4.07 11.14 -17.27
CA VAL A 72 -3.73 9.72 -17.50
C VAL A 72 -2.24 9.45 -17.33
N MET A 73 -1.38 10.40 -17.69
CA MET A 73 0.07 10.26 -17.53
C MET A 73 0.47 10.19 -16.04
N ALA A 74 -0.11 11.07 -15.21
CA ALA A 74 0.11 11.07 -13.77
C ALA A 74 -0.42 9.78 -13.11
N GLN A 75 -1.59 9.31 -13.54
CA GLN A 75 -2.18 8.05 -13.05
C GLN A 75 -1.31 6.83 -13.42
N ASN A 76 -0.88 6.72 -14.68
CA ASN A 76 0.01 5.65 -15.13
C ASN A 76 1.33 5.68 -14.36
N ARG A 77 1.90 6.85 -14.15
CA ARG A 77 3.15 7.01 -13.39
C ARG A 77 2.99 6.59 -11.92
N ALA A 78 1.87 6.93 -11.30
CA ALA A 78 1.56 6.50 -9.95
C ALA A 78 1.43 4.97 -9.86
N MET A 79 0.78 4.34 -10.86
CA MET A 79 0.66 2.88 -10.93
C MET A 79 2.03 2.20 -11.10
N GLU A 80 2.89 2.69 -11.99
CA GLU A 80 4.26 2.18 -12.19
C GLU A 80 5.08 2.24 -10.88
N ILE A 81 5.03 3.39 -10.18
CA ILE A 81 5.73 3.57 -8.92
C ILE A 81 5.21 2.58 -7.88
N ALA A 82 3.90 2.45 -7.72
CA ALA A 82 3.31 1.54 -6.76
C ALA A 82 3.67 0.08 -7.04
N HIS A 83 3.58 -0.35 -8.30
CA HIS A 83 3.97 -1.70 -8.72
C HIS A 83 5.45 -1.98 -8.43
N LYS A 84 6.35 -1.03 -8.74
CA LYS A 84 7.76 -1.17 -8.41
C LYS A 84 7.99 -1.31 -6.91
N ARG A 85 7.36 -0.46 -6.10
CA ARG A 85 7.51 -0.51 -4.63
C ARG A 85 6.94 -1.79 -4.03
N PHE A 86 5.84 -2.30 -4.56
CA PHE A 86 5.30 -3.59 -4.17
C PHE A 86 6.31 -4.73 -4.44
N ARG A 87 6.89 -4.77 -5.63
CA ARG A 87 7.92 -5.75 -5.98
C ARG A 87 9.20 -5.63 -5.15
N ASP A 88 9.58 -4.42 -4.76
CA ASP A 88 10.77 -4.23 -3.92
C ASP A 88 10.63 -4.96 -2.56
N LEU A 89 9.42 -5.08 -1.99
CA LEU A 89 9.18 -5.86 -0.78
C LEU A 89 9.31 -7.37 -0.98
N GLU A 90 9.23 -7.84 -2.21
CA GLU A 90 9.38 -9.27 -2.53
C GLU A 90 10.84 -9.67 -2.76
N THR A 91 11.64 -8.72 -3.21
CA THR A 91 13.01 -8.96 -3.71
C THR A 91 14.10 -8.33 -2.85
N SER A 92 13.73 -7.49 -1.88
CA SER A 92 14.67 -6.78 -1.01
C SER A 92 14.55 -7.24 0.44
N ASN A 93 15.48 -6.77 1.28
CA ASN A 93 15.47 -6.99 2.73
C ASN A 93 14.73 -5.87 3.50
N TYR A 94 13.79 -5.17 2.86
CA TYR A 94 13.00 -4.08 3.47
C TYR A 94 11.81 -4.59 4.29
N GLY A 95 11.59 -5.88 4.31
CA GLY A 95 10.46 -6.56 4.93
C GLY A 95 9.59 -7.26 3.89
N SER A 96 8.53 -7.91 4.34
CA SER A 96 7.58 -8.60 3.47
C SER A 96 6.27 -7.80 3.35
N PRO A 97 5.51 -7.95 2.24
CA PRO A 97 4.19 -7.37 2.13
C PRO A 97 3.28 -7.77 3.30
N ASP A 98 2.61 -6.83 3.91
CA ASP A 98 1.63 -7.02 4.97
C ASP A 98 0.20 -6.67 4.50
N GLN A 99 -0.82 -6.84 5.35
CA GLN A 99 -2.19 -6.50 5.01
C GLN A 99 -2.36 -5.04 4.56
N VAL A 100 -1.52 -4.12 5.09
CA VAL A 100 -1.55 -2.70 4.70
C VAL A 100 -0.98 -2.54 3.29
N THR A 101 0.09 -3.27 2.97
CA THR A 101 0.68 -3.32 1.63
C THR A 101 -0.34 -3.77 0.59
N TYR A 102 -0.98 -4.92 0.84
CA TYR A 102 -1.99 -5.49 -0.05
C TYR A 102 -3.20 -4.55 -0.21
N GLY A 103 -3.78 -4.10 0.91
CA GLY A 103 -4.92 -3.18 0.87
C GLY A 103 -4.60 -1.85 0.17
N THR A 104 -3.41 -1.29 0.39
CA THR A 104 -3.00 -0.06 -0.27
C THR A 104 -2.77 -0.26 -1.77
N PHE A 105 -2.17 -1.38 -2.18
CA PHE A 105 -1.97 -1.67 -3.60
C PHE A 105 -3.31 -1.87 -4.33
N LEU A 106 -4.25 -2.60 -3.72
CA LEU A 106 -5.60 -2.71 -4.25
C LEU A 106 -6.23 -1.32 -4.43
N LYS A 107 -6.09 -0.42 -3.46
CA LYS A 107 -6.57 0.96 -3.57
C LYS A 107 -5.90 1.74 -4.70
N VAL A 108 -4.61 1.52 -4.95
CA VAL A 108 -3.93 2.09 -6.13
C VAL A 108 -4.60 1.61 -7.40
N CYS A 109 -4.85 0.31 -7.55
CA CYS A 109 -5.52 -0.25 -8.73
C CYS A 109 -6.91 0.40 -8.94
N ALA A 110 -7.69 0.57 -7.85
CA ALA A 110 -9.01 1.19 -7.92
C ALA A 110 -8.98 2.64 -8.41
N ASN A 111 -8.01 3.41 -7.91
CA ASN A 111 -7.99 4.86 -8.14
C ASN A 111 -7.20 5.25 -9.40
N GLN A 112 -6.22 4.44 -9.83
CA GLN A 112 -5.31 4.78 -10.92
C GLN A 112 -5.58 4.00 -12.20
N MET A 113 -6.50 3.03 -12.19
CA MET A 113 -6.86 2.25 -13.37
C MET A 113 -8.35 2.38 -13.69
N PRO A 114 -8.73 2.46 -14.97
CA PRO A 114 -10.13 2.39 -15.36
C PRO A 114 -10.74 1.04 -14.97
N ASP A 115 -12.06 1.01 -14.77
CA ASP A 115 -12.77 -0.25 -14.53
C ASP A 115 -12.84 -1.08 -15.81
N CYS A 116 -11.97 -2.07 -15.90
CA CYS A 116 -11.82 -2.93 -17.05
C CYS A 116 -11.34 -4.34 -16.62
N SER A 117 -11.38 -5.28 -17.56
CA SER A 117 -10.94 -6.67 -17.32
C SER A 117 -9.49 -6.76 -16.82
N THR A 118 -8.59 -5.92 -17.32
CA THR A 118 -7.20 -5.88 -16.89
C THR A 118 -7.07 -5.52 -15.41
N ARG A 119 -7.82 -4.50 -14.93
CA ARG A 119 -7.83 -4.16 -13.51
C ARG A 119 -8.34 -5.34 -12.66
N GLN A 120 -9.41 -6.00 -13.09
CA GLN A 120 -9.96 -7.16 -12.37
C GLN A 120 -8.97 -8.33 -12.31
N GLN A 121 -8.24 -8.60 -13.39
CA GLN A 121 -7.19 -9.64 -13.42
C GLN A 121 -6.05 -9.31 -12.45
N ILE A 122 -5.59 -8.06 -12.40
CA ILE A 122 -4.55 -7.63 -11.47
C ILE A 122 -5.02 -7.79 -10.02
N ILE A 123 -6.25 -7.36 -9.71
CA ILE A 123 -6.85 -7.51 -8.38
C ILE A 123 -6.90 -9.00 -7.98
N GLU A 124 -7.32 -9.87 -8.89
CA GLU A 124 -7.39 -11.31 -8.64
C GLU A 124 -6.02 -11.92 -8.34
N VAL A 125 -4.99 -11.57 -9.13
CA VAL A 125 -3.61 -12.03 -8.91
C VAL A 125 -3.08 -11.55 -7.57
N VAL A 126 -3.27 -10.28 -7.25
CA VAL A 126 -2.83 -9.67 -5.99
C VAL A 126 -3.55 -10.28 -4.79
N PHE A 127 -4.86 -10.52 -4.91
CA PHE A 127 -5.62 -11.16 -3.84
C PHE A 127 -5.19 -12.61 -3.59
N LYS A 128 -5.01 -13.42 -4.64
CA LYS A 128 -4.47 -14.80 -4.51
C LYS A 128 -3.11 -14.81 -3.82
N LYS A 129 -2.27 -13.83 -4.09
CA LYS A 129 -0.99 -13.67 -3.42
C LYS A 129 -1.16 -13.28 -1.94
N CYS A 130 -2.08 -12.37 -1.65
CA CYS A 130 -2.43 -11.99 -0.28
C CYS A 130 -2.93 -13.19 0.53
N VAL A 131 -3.76 -14.05 -0.07
CA VAL A 131 -4.22 -15.33 0.53
C VAL A 131 -3.04 -16.23 0.83
N ARG A 132 -2.18 -16.49 -0.16
CA ARG A 132 -1.00 -17.34 0.00
C ARG A 132 -0.08 -16.87 1.13
N ASP A 133 0.07 -15.55 1.26
CA ASP A 133 0.94 -14.93 2.26
C ASP A 133 0.25 -14.77 3.64
N GLY A 134 -1.00 -15.26 3.80
CA GLY A 134 -1.77 -15.20 5.06
C GLY A 134 -2.07 -13.78 5.52
N GLN A 135 -2.27 -12.83 4.60
CA GLN A 135 -2.39 -11.40 4.88
C GLN A 135 -3.78 -10.81 4.57
N VAL A 136 -4.83 -11.65 4.48
CA VAL A 136 -6.20 -11.19 4.21
C VAL A 136 -6.82 -10.61 5.47
N GLY A 137 -6.46 -9.37 5.79
CA GLY A 137 -7.05 -8.62 6.91
C GLY A 137 -8.28 -7.81 6.52
N ASN A 138 -8.95 -7.24 7.52
CA ASN A 138 -10.16 -6.42 7.33
C ASN A 138 -9.95 -5.23 6.38
N LEU A 139 -8.73 -4.65 6.33
CA LEU A 139 -8.40 -3.60 5.37
C LEU A 139 -8.47 -4.11 3.91
N VAL A 140 -7.96 -5.31 3.66
CA VAL A 140 -7.98 -5.94 2.32
C VAL A 140 -9.43 -6.18 1.89
N LEU A 141 -10.25 -6.76 2.77
CA LEU A 141 -11.68 -7.00 2.51
C LEU A 141 -12.43 -5.70 2.22
N GLN A 142 -12.19 -4.67 3.02
CA GLN A 142 -12.79 -3.35 2.81
C GLN A 142 -12.44 -2.76 1.44
N GLN A 143 -11.17 -2.89 1.01
CA GLN A 143 -10.78 -2.40 -0.30
C GLN A 143 -11.41 -3.22 -1.43
N LEU A 144 -11.48 -4.55 -1.31
CA LEU A 144 -12.16 -5.40 -2.29
C LEU A 144 -13.64 -5.04 -2.46
N LYS A 145 -14.34 -4.80 -1.35
CA LYS A 145 -15.75 -4.35 -1.39
C LYS A 145 -15.91 -3.01 -2.10
N ALA A 146 -14.99 -2.08 -1.86
CA ALA A 146 -15.08 -0.72 -2.43
C ALA A 146 -14.74 -0.64 -3.91
N MET A 147 -14.06 -1.63 -4.49
CA MET A 147 -13.40 -1.48 -5.78
C MET A 147 -14.05 -2.20 -6.94
N GLY A 148 -14.84 -3.20 -6.69
CA GLY A 148 -15.21 -4.11 -7.75
C GLY A 148 -16.69 -4.24 -7.98
N PRO A 149 -17.09 -4.73 -9.16
CA PRO A 149 -18.41 -5.27 -9.33
C PRO A 149 -18.65 -6.38 -8.28
N ALA A 150 -19.86 -6.45 -7.74
CA ALA A 150 -20.23 -7.43 -6.69
C ALA A 150 -19.79 -8.86 -7.04
N GLY A 151 -19.82 -9.22 -8.33
CA GLY A 151 -19.38 -10.53 -8.81
C GLY A 151 -17.88 -10.81 -8.63
N LEU A 152 -17.01 -9.80 -8.58
CA LEU A 152 -15.59 -10.01 -8.32
C LEU A 152 -15.37 -10.38 -6.85
N PHE A 153 -15.99 -9.67 -5.92
CA PHE A 153 -15.91 -9.96 -4.49
C PHE A 153 -16.40 -11.39 -4.20
N ARG A 154 -17.60 -11.74 -4.71
CA ARG A 154 -18.16 -13.08 -4.56
C ARG A 154 -17.24 -14.17 -5.11
N ARG A 155 -16.64 -13.96 -6.28
CA ARG A 155 -15.72 -14.94 -6.89
C ARG A 155 -14.44 -15.13 -6.08
N LEU A 156 -13.92 -14.07 -5.45
CA LEU A 156 -12.67 -14.12 -4.71
C LEU A 156 -12.84 -14.58 -3.26
N VAL A 157 -13.92 -14.15 -2.60
CA VAL A 157 -14.14 -14.36 -1.16
C VAL A 157 -15.16 -15.49 -0.90
N GLY A 158 -16.01 -15.80 -1.89
CA GLY A 158 -17.08 -16.81 -1.75
C GLY A 158 -18.27 -16.30 -0.92
N ARG A 159 -18.41 -15.00 -0.75
CA ARG A 159 -19.47 -14.33 0.01
C ARG A 159 -20.06 -13.18 -0.80
N GLU A 160 -21.27 -12.78 -0.47
CA GLU A 160 -21.89 -11.61 -1.12
C GLU A 160 -21.25 -10.30 -0.60
N ILE A 161 -21.34 -9.25 -1.41
CA ILE A 161 -20.71 -7.96 -1.09
C ILE A 161 -21.47 -7.25 0.06
N GLU A 162 -22.74 -7.55 0.22
CA GLU A 162 -23.63 -7.04 1.25
C GLU A 162 -23.36 -7.66 2.63
N ASP A 163 -22.72 -8.84 2.67
CA ASP A 163 -22.40 -9.52 3.91
C ASP A 163 -21.35 -8.71 4.70
N ASP A 164 -21.52 -8.61 6.02
CA ASP A 164 -20.50 -8.02 6.91
C ASP A 164 -19.38 -9.03 7.17
N VAL A 165 -18.66 -9.39 6.11
CA VAL A 165 -17.57 -10.37 6.16
C VAL A 165 -16.36 -9.76 6.85
N ARG A 166 -15.90 -10.44 7.90
CA ARG A 166 -14.65 -10.13 8.62
C ARG A 166 -13.60 -11.19 8.31
N MET A 167 -12.35 -10.91 8.60
CA MET A 167 -11.27 -11.86 8.38
C MET A 167 -11.48 -13.16 9.17
N GLU A 168 -12.09 -13.09 10.36
CA GLU A 168 -12.37 -14.24 11.21
C GLU A 168 -13.40 -15.21 10.62
N ASP A 169 -14.22 -14.76 9.68
CA ASP A 169 -15.21 -15.56 8.95
C ASP A 169 -14.60 -16.35 7.79
N LEU A 170 -13.31 -16.12 7.49
CA LEU A 170 -12.56 -16.75 6.42
C LEU A 170 -11.67 -17.88 6.96
N PRO A 171 -11.19 -18.78 6.07
CA PRO A 171 -10.22 -19.81 6.47
C PRO A 171 -9.02 -19.18 7.21
N SER A 172 -8.61 -19.79 8.32
CA SER A 172 -7.57 -19.24 9.20
C SER A 172 -6.21 -19.06 8.53
N ASP A 173 -5.89 -19.86 7.53
CA ASP A 173 -4.67 -19.76 6.72
C ASP A 173 -4.62 -18.49 5.87
N TRP A 174 -5.77 -17.88 5.55
CA TRP A 174 -5.82 -16.65 4.76
C TRP A 174 -5.33 -15.42 5.54
N TRP A 175 -5.40 -15.45 6.86
CA TRP A 175 -5.07 -14.31 7.73
C TRP A 175 -4.12 -14.64 8.89
N CYS A 176 -3.52 -15.83 8.88
CA CYS A 176 -2.64 -16.33 9.94
C CYS A 176 -1.41 -15.42 10.22
N ASN A 177 -1.00 -14.61 9.25
CA ASN A 177 0.12 -13.68 9.38
C ASN A 177 -0.32 -12.21 9.55
N VAL A 178 -1.63 -11.97 9.71
CA VAL A 178 -2.15 -10.63 9.96
C VAL A 178 -1.80 -10.19 11.38
N VAL A 179 -0.99 -9.14 11.49
CA VAL A 179 -0.72 -8.50 12.78
C VAL A 179 -1.74 -7.37 12.97
N GLU A 180 -2.69 -7.55 13.90
CA GLU A 180 -3.57 -6.47 14.30
C GLU A 180 -2.74 -5.39 15.02
N GLY A 181 -2.50 -4.32 14.29
CA GLY A 181 -1.72 -3.19 14.81
C GLY A 181 -2.44 -2.49 15.98
N LYS A 182 -1.66 -2.03 16.94
CA LYS A 182 -2.07 -1.15 18.07
C LYS A 182 -2.77 0.16 17.64
N TRP A 183 -3.23 0.27 16.40
CA TRP A 183 -3.84 1.48 15.81
C TRP A 183 -5.30 1.69 16.20
N ARG A 184 -6.00 0.67 16.74
CA ARG A 184 -7.40 0.79 17.20
C ARG A 184 -7.59 1.56 18.51
N ARG A 185 -6.55 1.78 19.33
CA ARG A 185 -6.70 2.40 20.66
C ARG A 185 -6.82 3.92 20.70
N ARG A 186 -6.83 4.64 19.55
CA ARG A 186 -6.92 6.12 19.52
C ARG A 186 -8.26 6.69 19.04
N ARG A 187 -9.31 5.90 18.91
CA ARG A 187 -10.65 6.40 18.53
C ARG A 187 -11.71 6.23 19.62
N GLN A 188 -11.32 6.03 20.87
CA GLN A 188 -12.26 5.95 22.01
C GLN A 188 -11.87 6.97 23.09
N TYR A 189 -11.68 8.24 22.67
CA TYR A 189 -11.75 9.38 23.61
C TYR A 189 -12.11 10.63 22.82
#